data_fcd235a5c1181d064b1a29f919e98d47
#
_entry.id   fcd235a5c1181d064b1a29f919e98d47
#
_cell.length_a   1.000
_cell.length_b   1.000
_cell.length_c   1.000
_cell.angle_alpha   90.00
_cell.angle_beta   90.00
_cell.angle_gamma   90.00
#
_symmetry.space_group_name_H-M   'P 1'
#
loop_
_entity.id
_entity.type
_entity.pdbx_description
1 polymer ?
#
loop_
_entity_poly.entity_id
_entity_poly.type
_entity_poly.pdbx_seq_one_letter_code
_entity_poly.pdbx_strand_id
1 'polypeptide(L)'
;MATINPPRDPNTVSNYNNWRSTHITANFDILFDQKKLVGNVVHQFKSITDGESQEIILDTSHLDIGVVKVDGQPSKWKFLPRWSPMLNGTVEVDIEVKTTDKCTALQWLTPAQTSNKKHPYMFSQCQAIHARSIFPCQDTPDVKATFDFNITSPLPVMTSGLPIRKSSMESKADHQLYRFHQSVPIPSYLFAIASGDVAEAPIGPRSVVATSPDKLEECKWELEADTENFITTIEKIVYSYAWGEYNVLILPPSFPYGGMENPIFTFATPSIISKDRENIDVIAHELAHSWSGNLVTNASWEHFWLNEGWTVYLERRILAAIHGEAYRHFSAIIGWKSLTDAVEHFGDDHEFTKLIVDLKGKDPDDAFSSVPYEKGFNFLFYLENLVGKSKFDKFIPHYFTTFKCKSLDSYEFKALILDFFQSDAEASKLLDELDWDKWFYAPGLPPKPRFDTSMVDVVYELSKKWQSLPDSSFKPQISDIQGLTANQLVVFLEQMLLLEKPLSPETSKLMGDVYGFTKSENIEVSNLYCQVGMKAGDDSVIEPTTELLGRIGRMKFVRPLFRNLQKINRPVALATFEKYKDFYHPICRGMVEKDLFGKKDN
;
A
#
# COMPACT_ATOMS: atom_id res chain seq x y z
N MET A 1 -37.69 16.24 -12.29
CA MET A 1 -36.77 16.13 -11.16
C MET A 1 -35.61 15.31 -11.63
N ALA A 2 -34.42 15.93 -11.79
CA ALA A 2 -33.21 15.15 -12.08
C ALA A 2 -32.94 14.24 -10.89
N THR A 3 -32.86 12.95 -11.11
CA THR A 3 -32.47 11.99 -10.07
C THR A 3 -31.02 12.26 -9.73
N ILE A 4 -30.77 12.89 -8.59
CA ILE A 4 -29.42 13.01 -8.04
C ILE A 4 -28.97 11.58 -7.75
N ASN A 5 -28.06 11.04 -8.57
CA ASN A 5 -27.45 9.76 -8.27
C ASN A 5 -26.65 9.91 -6.96
N PRO A 6 -26.87 9.03 -5.97
CA PRO A 6 -26.07 9.09 -4.74
C PRO A 6 -24.57 8.87 -5.07
N PRO A 7 -23.67 9.36 -4.24
CA PRO A 7 -22.24 9.02 -4.33
C PRO A 7 -22.03 7.51 -4.38
N ARG A 8 -21.13 7.03 -5.25
CA ARG A 8 -20.78 5.60 -5.36
C ARG A 8 -19.97 5.09 -4.18
N ASP A 9 -19.27 6.00 -3.49
CA ASP A 9 -18.40 5.67 -2.36
C ASP A 9 -19.16 5.88 -1.05
N PRO A 10 -19.38 4.82 -0.25
CA PRO A 10 -20.08 4.93 1.04
C PRO A 10 -19.21 5.55 2.15
N ASN A 11 -17.90 5.73 1.93
CA ASN A 11 -16.94 6.19 2.94
C ASN A 11 -16.68 7.70 2.91
N THR A 12 -17.40 8.45 2.06
CA THR A 12 -17.38 9.92 2.03
C THR A 12 -18.77 10.50 2.29
N VAL A 13 -18.82 11.64 2.98
CA VAL A 13 -20.02 12.45 3.14
C VAL A 13 -20.06 13.62 2.17
N SER A 14 -19.00 13.82 1.37
CA SER A 14 -18.92 14.90 0.40
C SER A 14 -19.94 14.76 -0.72
N ASN A 15 -20.44 15.89 -1.23
CA ASN A 15 -21.42 15.92 -2.32
C ASN A 15 -20.72 16.05 -3.69
N TYR A 16 -19.72 15.20 -3.94
CA TYR A 16 -18.88 15.24 -5.14
C TYR A 16 -19.63 14.96 -6.45
N ASN A 17 -20.85 14.46 -6.40
CA ASN A 17 -21.78 14.34 -7.53
C ASN A 17 -22.50 15.66 -7.89
N ASN A 18 -22.33 16.71 -7.09
CA ASN A 18 -22.81 18.07 -7.38
C ASN A 18 -21.65 19.02 -7.71
N TRP A 19 -20.57 18.93 -6.93
CA TRP A 19 -19.36 19.73 -7.06
C TRP A 19 -18.15 18.84 -7.11
N ARG A 20 -17.25 19.02 -8.07
CA ARG A 20 -15.97 18.30 -8.12
C ARG A 20 -14.79 19.24 -7.99
N SER A 21 -13.89 18.90 -7.11
CA SER A 21 -12.56 19.53 -7.04
C SER A 21 -11.78 19.16 -8.30
N THR A 22 -11.25 20.20 -8.99
CA THR A 22 -10.48 20.04 -10.22
C THR A 22 -9.01 20.36 -10.03
N HIS A 23 -8.71 21.23 -9.05
CA HIS A 23 -7.35 21.60 -8.65
C HIS A 23 -7.31 21.92 -7.17
N ILE A 24 -6.20 21.59 -6.52
CA ILE A 24 -5.96 21.83 -5.10
C ILE A 24 -4.57 22.42 -4.93
N THR A 25 -4.48 23.60 -4.28
CA THR A 25 -3.20 24.17 -3.84
C THR A 25 -3.06 23.97 -2.34
N ALA A 26 -2.06 23.20 -1.93
CA ALA A 26 -1.74 22.94 -0.53
C ALA A 26 -0.56 23.82 -0.09
N ASN A 27 -0.82 24.77 0.81
CA ASN A 27 0.18 25.67 1.39
C ASN A 27 0.38 25.29 2.85
N PHE A 28 1.52 24.70 3.21
CA PHE A 28 1.79 24.26 4.57
C PHE A 28 3.17 24.66 5.07
N ASP A 29 3.22 25.09 6.32
CA ASP A 29 4.42 25.18 7.13
C ASP A 29 4.53 23.92 7.99
N ILE A 30 5.68 23.22 7.93
CA ILE A 30 5.98 22.06 8.75
C ILE A 30 6.60 22.53 10.08
N LEU A 31 5.85 22.35 11.17
CA LEU A 31 6.25 22.74 12.52
C LEU A 31 6.66 21.50 13.33
N PHE A 32 7.92 21.05 13.19
CA PHE A 32 8.43 19.84 13.85
C PHE A 32 8.27 19.87 15.38
N ASP A 33 8.57 21.00 16.02
CA ASP A 33 8.48 21.15 17.49
C ASP A 33 7.05 21.01 18.00
N GLN A 34 6.06 21.40 17.18
CA GLN A 34 4.64 21.30 17.51
C GLN A 34 3.99 20.03 16.97
N LYS A 35 4.70 19.29 16.08
CA LYS A 35 4.18 18.12 15.34
C LYS A 35 2.89 18.47 14.58
N LYS A 36 2.92 19.57 13.81
CA LYS A 36 1.75 20.10 13.09
C LYS A 36 2.10 20.61 11.70
N LEU A 37 1.14 20.48 10.80
CA LEU A 37 1.05 21.25 9.58
C LEU A 37 0.10 22.43 9.83
N VAL A 38 0.51 23.64 9.42
CA VAL A 38 -0.29 24.85 9.55
C VAL A 38 -0.26 25.59 8.23
N GLY A 39 -1.42 26.05 7.76
CA GLY A 39 -1.50 26.80 6.51
C GLY A 39 -2.90 26.88 5.96
N ASN A 40 -3.04 26.79 4.65
CA ASN A 40 -4.34 26.79 3.99
C ASN A 40 -4.35 25.88 2.77
N VAL A 41 -5.54 25.45 2.40
CA VAL A 41 -5.77 24.67 1.17
C VAL A 41 -6.78 25.41 0.32
N VAL A 42 -6.43 25.62 -0.96
CA VAL A 42 -7.29 26.31 -1.92
C VAL A 42 -7.79 25.29 -2.92
N HIS A 43 -9.10 25.08 -2.96
CA HIS A 43 -9.78 24.22 -3.91
C HIS A 43 -10.40 25.03 -5.05
N GLN A 44 -10.23 24.56 -6.27
CA GLN A 44 -11.03 24.99 -7.42
C GLN A 44 -12.10 23.93 -7.68
N PHE A 45 -13.37 24.28 -7.44
CA PHE A 45 -14.51 23.41 -7.69
C PHE A 45 -15.19 23.74 -8.99
N LYS A 46 -15.70 22.72 -9.66
CA LYS A 46 -16.59 22.81 -10.82
C LYS A 46 -17.94 22.18 -10.48
N SER A 47 -19.03 22.93 -10.75
CA SER A 47 -20.38 22.37 -10.70
C SER A 47 -20.56 21.33 -11.83
N ILE A 48 -21.16 20.18 -11.48
CA ILE A 48 -21.49 19.12 -12.44
C ILE A 48 -23.00 18.94 -12.58
N THR A 49 -23.79 19.73 -11.84
CA THR A 49 -25.23 19.79 -11.94
C THR A 49 -25.67 21.20 -12.40
N ASP A 50 -26.73 21.27 -13.21
CA ASP A 50 -27.26 22.55 -13.72
C ASP A 50 -27.97 23.36 -12.61
N GLY A 51 -27.21 23.87 -11.65
CA GLY A 51 -27.65 24.96 -10.78
C GLY A 51 -28.50 24.59 -9.56
N GLU A 52 -28.62 23.32 -9.18
CA GLU A 52 -29.52 22.93 -8.07
C GLU A 52 -28.82 22.79 -6.71
N SER A 53 -27.52 22.61 -6.64
CA SER A 53 -26.80 22.45 -5.36
C SER A 53 -26.03 23.69 -4.97
N GLN A 54 -26.32 24.17 -3.78
CA GLN A 54 -25.84 25.42 -3.24
C GLN A 54 -24.74 25.25 -2.18
N GLU A 55 -24.46 24.01 -1.80
CA GLU A 55 -23.52 23.67 -0.75
C GLU A 55 -22.36 22.88 -1.32
N ILE A 56 -21.14 23.14 -0.84
CA ILE A 56 -19.98 22.28 -1.01
C ILE A 56 -19.75 21.58 0.34
N ILE A 57 -19.82 20.25 0.32
CA ILE A 57 -19.63 19.40 1.50
C ILE A 57 -18.31 18.67 1.35
N LEU A 58 -17.45 18.77 2.37
CA LEU A 58 -16.12 18.16 2.42
C LEU A 58 -16.00 17.25 3.64
N ASP A 59 -15.21 16.20 3.48
CA ASP A 59 -14.79 15.34 4.58
C ASP A 59 -13.72 16.05 5.41
N THR A 60 -13.80 15.92 6.73
CA THR A 60 -12.80 16.40 7.69
C THR A 60 -12.69 15.45 8.86
N SER A 61 -11.49 15.33 9.45
CA SER A 61 -11.27 14.56 10.66
C SER A 61 -10.22 15.23 11.53
N HIS A 62 -10.59 15.61 12.76
CA HIS A 62 -9.65 16.13 13.76
C HIS A 62 -8.80 17.33 13.31
N LEU A 63 -9.40 18.26 12.53
CA LEU A 63 -8.76 19.47 12.06
C LEU A 63 -9.24 20.70 12.86
N ASP A 64 -8.32 21.64 13.12
CA ASP A 64 -8.66 22.99 13.48
C ASP A 64 -8.85 23.79 12.20
N ILE A 65 -10.08 24.23 11.91
CA ILE A 65 -10.44 25.02 10.72
C ILE A 65 -10.58 26.49 11.12
N GLY A 66 -9.83 27.34 10.44
CA GLY A 66 -9.86 28.78 10.64
C GLY A 66 -10.82 29.49 9.69
N VAL A 67 -10.33 30.55 9.05
CA VAL A 67 -11.12 31.36 8.10
C VAL A 67 -11.35 30.55 6.81
N VAL A 68 -12.59 30.59 6.32
CA VAL A 68 -12.95 30.08 5.01
C VAL A 68 -13.34 31.23 4.11
N LYS A 69 -12.76 31.30 2.91
CA LYS A 69 -13.11 32.28 1.88
C LYS A 69 -13.65 31.56 0.65
N VAL A 70 -14.67 32.15 0.05
CA VAL A 70 -15.24 31.71 -1.23
C VAL A 70 -15.07 32.86 -2.22
N ASP A 71 -14.35 32.62 -3.32
CA ASP A 71 -13.96 33.63 -4.31
C ASP A 71 -13.32 34.88 -3.62
N GLY A 72 -12.41 34.61 -2.67
CA GLY A 72 -11.69 35.65 -1.91
C GLY A 72 -12.50 36.35 -0.81
N GLN A 73 -13.80 36.05 -0.66
CA GLN A 73 -14.64 36.68 0.36
C GLN A 73 -14.84 35.76 1.57
N PRO A 74 -14.69 36.24 2.80
CA PRO A 74 -14.96 35.47 4.00
C PRO A 74 -16.37 34.87 3.97
N SER A 75 -16.47 33.57 4.22
CA SER A 75 -17.71 32.82 4.20
C SER A 75 -17.96 32.11 5.53
N LYS A 76 -19.23 31.86 5.81
CA LYS A 76 -19.60 31.04 6.99
C LYS A 76 -19.51 29.58 6.64
N TRP A 77 -18.92 28.80 7.54
CA TRP A 77 -18.88 27.36 7.48
C TRP A 77 -19.43 26.75 8.79
N LYS A 78 -19.82 25.48 8.74
CA LYS A 78 -20.29 24.75 9.91
C LYS A 78 -19.98 23.27 9.76
N PHE A 79 -19.79 22.59 10.87
CA PHE A 79 -19.89 21.12 10.91
C PHE A 79 -21.38 20.75 10.78
N LEU A 80 -21.72 19.84 9.85
CA LEU A 80 -23.12 19.48 9.55
C LEU A 80 -23.93 19.18 10.82
N PRO A 81 -25.24 19.65 10.86
CA PRO A 81 -26.27 19.38 9.85
C PRO A 81 -26.81 20.66 9.16
N ARG A 82 -26.87 20.56 7.85
CA ARG A 82 -27.52 21.28 6.74
C ARG A 82 -27.99 22.74 6.85
N TRP A 83 -27.61 23.53 5.83
CA TRP A 83 -28.27 24.59 5.02
C TRP A 83 -27.35 25.74 4.60
N SER A 84 -27.34 26.11 3.31
CA SER A 84 -26.77 27.37 2.80
C SER A 84 -26.95 27.71 1.32
N PRO A 85 -26.60 28.90 0.82
CA PRO A 85 -27.13 29.47 -0.44
C PRO A 85 -26.33 29.23 -1.74
N MET A 86 -26.93 29.65 -2.86
CA MET A 86 -26.66 29.29 -4.26
C MET A 86 -25.30 29.70 -4.84
N LEU A 87 -24.68 28.79 -5.63
CA LEU A 87 -23.53 29.04 -6.50
C LEU A 87 -23.70 28.28 -7.83
N ASN A 88 -23.33 28.90 -8.96
CA ASN A 88 -23.29 28.27 -10.28
C ASN A 88 -21.90 28.47 -10.89
N GLY A 89 -21.34 27.44 -11.58
CA GLY A 89 -20.10 27.56 -12.34
C GLY A 89 -18.87 26.99 -11.61
N THR A 90 -17.73 27.70 -11.68
CA THR A 90 -16.51 27.38 -10.94
C THR A 90 -16.40 28.25 -9.71
N VAL A 91 -15.94 27.69 -8.60
CA VAL A 91 -15.79 28.37 -7.33
C VAL A 91 -14.42 28.05 -6.73
N GLU A 92 -13.75 29.06 -6.22
CA GLU A 92 -12.53 28.90 -5.41
C GLU A 92 -12.88 28.92 -3.92
N VAL A 93 -12.40 27.94 -3.17
CA VAL A 93 -12.60 27.84 -1.72
C VAL A 93 -11.24 27.74 -1.04
N ASP A 94 -10.86 28.80 -0.31
CA ASP A 94 -9.64 28.90 0.50
C ASP A 94 -9.97 28.60 1.97
N ILE A 95 -9.33 27.60 2.55
CA ILE A 95 -9.62 27.09 3.89
C ILE A 95 -8.34 27.11 4.73
N GLU A 96 -8.30 27.96 5.77
CA GLU A 96 -7.24 27.90 6.76
C GLU A 96 -7.37 26.65 7.62
N VAL A 97 -6.27 25.90 7.76
CA VAL A 97 -6.27 24.62 8.48
C VAL A 97 -5.02 24.47 9.34
N LYS A 98 -5.20 23.72 10.43
CA LYS A 98 -4.12 23.25 11.28
C LYS A 98 -4.42 21.81 11.69
N THR A 99 -3.43 20.93 11.51
CA THR A 99 -3.56 19.54 11.98
C THR A 99 -3.46 19.50 13.51
N THR A 100 -4.08 18.47 14.10
CA THR A 100 -4.05 18.24 15.55
C THR A 100 -3.20 17.01 15.90
N ASP A 101 -3.01 16.76 17.18
CA ASP A 101 -2.36 15.56 17.71
C ASP A 101 -3.13 14.26 17.42
N LYS A 102 -4.38 14.36 16.95
CA LYS A 102 -5.23 13.26 16.53
C LYS A 102 -5.21 13.02 15.02
N CYS A 103 -4.34 13.71 14.27
CA CYS A 103 -4.19 13.48 12.83
C CYS A 103 -3.74 12.03 12.58
N THR A 104 -4.56 11.28 11.84
CA THR A 104 -4.30 9.86 11.57
C THR A 104 -3.35 9.63 10.40
N ALA A 105 -3.17 10.63 9.53
CA ALA A 105 -2.34 10.52 8.35
C ALA A 105 -0.85 10.82 8.60
N LEU A 106 -0.49 11.55 9.65
CA LEU A 106 0.87 12.03 9.85
C LEU A 106 1.61 11.25 10.93
N GLN A 107 2.83 10.87 10.63
CA GLN A 107 3.78 10.40 11.63
C GLN A 107 4.93 11.41 11.80
N TRP A 108 5.25 11.68 13.07
CA TRP A 108 6.31 12.59 13.50
C TRP A 108 7.35 11.81 14.29
N LEU A 109 8.58 11.79 13.79
CA LEU A 109 9.69 11.10 14.41
C LEU A 109 10.67 12.11 15.01
N THR A 110 11.10 11.83 16.23
CA THR A 110 12.21 12.56 16.86
C THR A 110 13.53 12.19 16.19
N PRO A 111 14.60 12.99 16.33
CA PRO A 111 15.92 12.61 15.82
C PRO A 111 16.37 11.20 16.25
N ALA A 112 16.08 10.80 17.49
CA ALA A 112 16.46 9.49 18.01
C ALA A 112 15.79 8.30 17.28
N GLN A 113 14.67 8.54 16.59
CA GLN A 113 13.90 7.53 15.84
C GLN A 113 14.30 7.46 14.36
N THR A 114 15.17 8.36 13.89
CA THR A 114 15.69 8.36 12.51
C THR A 114 17.01 7.59 12.42
N SER A 115 17.43 7.21 11.22
CA SER A 115 18.63 6.39 11.01
C SER A 115 19.90 7.05 11.54
N ASN A 116 20.18 8.28 11.11
CA ASN A 116 21.41 9.01 11.51
C ASN A 116 21.28 9.77 12.84
N LYS A 117 20.07 9.81 13.45
CA LYS A 117 19.78 10.43 14.75
C LYS A 117 20.09 11.93 14.85
N LYS A 118 20.14 12.64 13.71
CA LYS A 118 20.54 14.07 13.68
C LYS A 118 19.32 15.00 13.63
N HIS A 119 18.34 14.69 12.80
CA HIS A 119 17.21 15.56 12.52
C HIS A 119 15.87 14.83 12.72
N PRO A 120 14.80 15.55 13.03
CA PRO A 120 13.46 14.97 13.05
C PRO A 120 13.03 14.56 11.64
N TYR A 121 11.96 13.78 11.56
CA TYR A 121 11.36 13.35 10.31
C TYR A 121 9.84 13.36 10.42
N MET A 122 9.16 13.70 9.33
CA MET A 122 7.72 13.50 9.23
C MET A 122 7.37 12.93 7.86
N PHE A 123 6.31 12.15 7.79
CA PHE A 123 5.71 11.68 6.54
C PHE A 123 4.21 11.47 6.70
N SER A 124 3.50 11.50 5.58
CA SER A 124 2.07 11.23 5.49
C SER A 124 1.79 9.82 4.96
N GLN A 125 0.62 9.28 5.34
CA GLN A 125 0.00 8.10 4.77
C GLN A 125 -1.51 8.34 4.69
N CYS A 126 -2.03 8.59 3.50
CA CYS A 126 -3.42 9.03 3.31
C CYS A 126 -4.39 7.91 2.91
N GLN A 127 -3.92 6.79 2.38
CA GLN A 127 -4.77 5.65 2.05
C GLN A 127 -5.28 4.95 3.35
N ALA A 128 -6.56 4.60 3.50
CA ALA A 128 -7.63 4.76 2.51
C ALA A 128 -8.31 6.16 2.57
N ILE A 129 -8.70 6.66 3.76
CA ILE A 129 -9.51 7.88 3.96
C ILE A 129 -8.90 8.83 5.00
N HIS A 130 -7.56 8.92 5.04
CA HIS A 130 -6.86 9.72 6.04
C HIS A 130 -6.47 11.13 5.55
N ALA A 131 -6.58 11.45 4.24
CA ALA A 131 -6.32 12.79 3.73
C ALA A 131 -7.18 13.85 4.43
N ARG A 132 -8.42 13.51 4.80
CA ARG A 132 -9.35 14.33 5.59
C ARG A 132 -8.85 14.74 6.97
N SER A 133 -7.77 14.12 7.45
CA SER A 133 -7.11 14.51 8.71
C SER A 133 -5.95 15.49 8.50
N ILE A 134 -5.58 15.78 7.25
CA ILE A 134 -4.60 16.81 6.88
C ILE A 134 -5.30 18.06 6.39
N PHE A 135 -6.33 17.92 5.55
CA PHE A 135 -7.09 19.05 5.00
C PHE A 135 -8.51 18.63 4.64
N PRO A 136 -9.48 19.57 4.68
CA PRO A 136 -10.83 19.29 4.20
C PRO A 136 -10.81 18.98 2.70
N CYS A 137 -11.39 17.86 2.28
CA CYS A 137 -11.38 17.43 0.89
C CYS A 137 -12.58 16.54 0.55
N GLN A 138 -12.74 16.23 -0.72
CA GLN A 138 -13.59 15.13 -1.20
C GLN A 138 -12.73 13.87 -1.10
N ASP A 139 -12.76 13.21 0.08
CA ASP A 139 -11.85 12.11 0.42
C ASP A 139 -12.38 10.77 -0.07
N THR A 140 -12.39 10.64 -1.38
CA THR A 140 -12.87 9.48 -2.13
C THR A 140 -11.99 9.24 -3.36
N PRO A 141 -11.74 7.98 -3.75
CA PRO A 141 -10.99 7.68 -4.96
C PRO A 141 -11.76 8.01 -6.25
N ASP A 142 -13.05 8.36 -6.18
CA ASP A 142 -13.88 8.75 -7.34
C ASP A 142 -13.66 10.21 -7.78
N VAL A 143 -12.93 11.00 -7.00
CA VAL A 143 -12.59 12.38 -7.34
C VAL A 143 -11.09 12.50 -7.55
N LYS A 144 -10.70 13.03 -8.72
CA LYS A 144 -9.31 13.30 -9.09
C LYS A 144 -9.12 14.78 -9.37
N ALA A 145 -8.06 15.36 -8.82
CA ALA A 145 -7.67 16.75 -9.00
C ALA A 145 -6.17 16.85 -9.27
N THR A 146 -5.75 17.92 -9.94
CA THR A 146 -4.33 18.31 -10.01
C THR A 146 -3.92 19.01 -8.72
N PHE A 147 -2.61 19.00 -8.40
CA PHE A 147 -2.13 19.60 -7.14
C PHE A 147 -0.95 20.54 -7.37
N ASP A 148 -0.95 21.64 -6.61
CA ASP A 148 0.22 22.44 -6.31
C ASP A 148 0.56 22.28 -4.82
N PHE A 149 1.84 22.04 -4.53
CA PHE A 149 2.36 21.94 -3.17
C PHE A 149 3.32 23.10 -2.92
N ASN A 150 3.03 23.93 -1.95
CA ASN A 150 3.88 25.01 -1.45
C ASN A 150 4.19 24.72 0.03
N ILE A 151 5.33 24.10 0.28
CA ILE A 151 5.67 23.55 1.59
C ILE A 151 6.88 24.29 2.15
N THR A 152 6.71 24.92 3.32
CA THR A 152 7.80 25.57 4.05
C THR A 152 8.34 24.60 5.10
N SER A 153 9.65 24.31 5.05
CA SER A 153 10.31 23.40 6.00
C SER A 153 11.77 23.78 6.23
N PRO A 154 12.33 23.50 7.42
CA PRO A 154 13.77 23.60 7.66
C PRO A 154 14.57 22.45 7.04
N LEU A 155 13.91 21.39 6.58
CA LEU A 155 14.52 20.16 6.03
C LEU A 155 13.99 19.89 4.63
N PRO A 156 14.73 19.11 3.79
CA PRO A 156 14.26 18.67 2.48
C PRO A 156 12.84 18.12 2.49
N VAL A 157 12.08 18.42 1.44
CA VAL A 157 10.68 18.00 1.28
C VAL A 157 10.53 17.19 0.01
N MET A 158 9.76 16.10 0.09
CA MET A 158 9.27 15.28 -1.03
C MET A 158 7.75 15.26 -1.02
N THR A 159 7.15 15.28 -2.21
CA THR A 159 5.68 15.25 -2.37
C THR A 159 5.29 14.37 -3.55
N SER A 160 3.96 14.18 -3.74
CA SER A 160 3.38 13.52 -4.94
C SER A 160 3.43 14.38 -6.20
N GLY A 161 4.31 15.39 -6.29
CA GLY A 161 4.46 16.30 -7.42
C GLY A 161 5.90 16.43 -7.88
N LEU A 162 6.08 16.85 -9.15
CA LEU A 162 7.39 17.19 -9.69
C LEU A 162 7.87 18.53 -9.14
N PRO A 163 9.16 18.67 -8.77
CA PRO A 163 9.69 19.92 -8.26
C PRO A 163 9.66 21.01 -9.33
N ILE A 164 9.17 22.19 -8.97
CA ILE A 164 9.22 23.37 -9.82
C ILE A 164 10.62 24.00 -9.68
N ARG A 165 11.50 23.66 -10.64
CA ARG A 165 12.89 24.16 -10.68
C ARG A 165 12.94 25.61 -11.13
N LYS A 166 12.27 26.57 -10.47
CA LYS A 166 12.55 28.00 -10.62
C LYS A 166 11.86 28.88 -9.59
N SER A 167 12.62 29.43 -8.70
CA SER A 167 12.74 30.86 -8.38
C SER A 167 13.77 31.01 -7.27
N SER A 168 14.40 32.20 -7.17
CA SER A 168 15.19 32.60 -6.02
C SER A 168 14.53 32.09 -4.74
N MET A 169 15.20 31.23 -4.01
CA MET A 169 14.71 30.65 -2.76
C MET A 169 14.24 31.77 -1.84
N GLU A 170 12.94 31.91 -1.65
CA GLU A 170 12.40 32.77 -0.60
C GLU A 170 12.65 32.05 0.72
N SER A 171 13.77 32.37 1.36
CA SER A 171 14.15 31.85 2.66
C SER A 171 13.67 32.80 3.75
N LYS A 172 12.86 32.31 4.68
CA LYS A 172 12.59 32.95 5.96
C LYS A 172 13.47 32.31 7.02
N ALA A 173 14.54 33.02 7.41
CA ALA A 173 15.51 32.52 8.40
C ALA A 173 15.96 31.08 8.06
N ASP A 174 15.71 30.09 8.93
CA ASP A 174 16.17 28.71 8.74
C ASP A 174 15.16 27.81 7.97
N HIS A 175 14.15 28.40 7.31
CA HIS A 175 13.10 27.67 6.57
C HIS A 175 13.15 28.01 5.08
N GLN A 176 12.99 26.97 4.25
CA GLN A 176 12.94 27.06 2.79
C GLN A 176 11.54 26.72 2.28
N LEU A 177 11.07 27.45 1.26
CA LEU A 177 9.84 27.13 0.54
C LEU A 177 10.15 26.17 -0.61
N TYR A 178 9.56 24.99 -0.57
CA TYR A 178 9.61 23.97 -1.61
C TYR A 178 8.32 24.01 -2.41
N ARG A 179 8.42 24.01 -3.75
CA ARG A 179 7.26 24.06 -4.64
C ARG A 179 7.26 22.84 -5.57
N PHE A 180 6.09 22.19 -5.67
CA PHE A 180 5.90 21.05 -6.56
C PHE A 180 4.56 21.17 -7.28
N HIS A 181 4.48 20.51 -8.45
CA HIS A 181 3.27 20.45 -9.27
C HIS A 181 2.95 19.02 -9.67
N GLN A 182 1.70 18.61 -9.48
CA GLN A 182 1.16 17.37 -10.00
C GLN A 182 0.14 17.67 -11.10
N SER A 183 0.57 17.51 -12.37
CA SER A 183 -0.25 17.81 -13.55
C SER A 183 -1.23 16.70 -13.92
N VAL A 184 -0.97 15.46 -13.50
CA VAL A 184 -1.89 14.34 -13.69
C VAL A 184 -2.89 14.35 -12.55
N PRO A 185 -4.23 14.35 -12.82
CA PRO A 185 -5.22 14.33 -11.75
C PRO A 185 -5.12 13.07 -10.90
N ILE A 186 -5.02 13.24 -9.59
CA ILE A 186 -4.92 12.16 -8.59
C ILE A 186 -6.03 12.26 -7.55
N PRO A 187 -6.47 11.14 -6.96
CA PRO A 187 -7.36 11.14 -5.80
C PRO A 187 -6.64 11.61 -4.54
N SER A 188 -7.41 12.02 -3.53
CA SER A 188 -6.91 12.53 -2.24
C SER A 188 -5.97 11.58 -1.51
N TYR A 189 -6.19 10.27 -1.60
CA TYR A 189 -5.36 9.28 -0.92
C TYR A 189 -3.91 9.20 -1.43
N LEU A 190 -3.64 9.75 -2.64
CA LEU A 190 -2.30 9.89 -3.22
C LEU A 190 -1.61 11.21 -2.86
N PHE A 191 -2.24 12.06 -2.07
CA PHE A 191 -1.59 13.22 -1.49
C PHE A 191 -0.50 12.76 -0.52
N ALA A 192 0.75 13.12 -0.80
CA ALA A 192 1.87 12.76 0.06
C ALA A 192 2.81 13.93 0.31
N ILE A 193 3.29 14.00 1.56
CA ILE A 193 4.37 14.89 2.00
C ILE A 193 5.31 14.08 2.90
N ALA A 194 6.61 14.22 2.68
CA ALA A 194 7.64 13.80 3.62
C ALA A 194 8.66 14.92 3.80
N SER A 195 9.22 15.06 5.00
CA SER A 195 10.31 16.00 5.27
C SER A 195 11.25 15.45 6.32
N GLY A 196 12.55 15.53 6.05
CA GLY A 196 13.61 15.02 6.91
C GLY A 196 15.00 15.25 6.34
N ASP A 197 16.02 14.73 7.02
CA ASP A 197 17.40 14.72 6.53
C ASP A 197 17.56 13.63 5.45
N VAL A 198 17.37 14.04 4.20
CA VAL A 198 17.32 13.16 3.04
C VAL A 198 18.37 13.57 2.01
N ALA A 199 19.05 12.57 1.46
CA ALA A 199 19.93 12.69 0.30
C ALA A 199 19.42 11.84 -0.85
N GLU A 200 19.81 12.17 -2.08
CA GLU A 200 19.36 11.51 -3.31
C GLU A 200 20.54 10.95 -4.10
N ALA A 201 20.34 9.81 -4.76
CA ALA A 201 21.26 9.23 -5.70
C ALA A 201 20.52 8.66 -6.92
N PRO A 202 21.09 8.75 -8.15
CA PRO A 202 20.47 8.18 -9.33
C PRO A 202 20.47 6.65 -9.28
N ILE A 203 19.32 6.04 -9.64
CA ILE A 203 19.11 4.59 -9.80
C ILE A 203 18.63 4.22 -11.20
N GLY A 204 18.56 5.18 -12.11
CA GLY A 204 18.16 5.01 -13.48
C GLY A 204 18.14 6.34 -14.24
N PRO A 205 17.86 6.33 -15.57
CA PRO A 205 17.83 7.55 -16.38
C PRO A 205 16.76 8.57 -15.97
N ARG A 206 15.70 8.11 -15.32
CA ARG A 206 14.52 8.89 -14.89
C ARG A 206 14.13 8.59 -13.45
N SER A 207 15.06 8.08 -12.66
CA SER A 207 14.78 7.62 -11.30
C SER A 207 15.90 7.96 -10.34
N VAL A 208 15.51 8.41 -9.14
CA VAL A 208 16.42 8.54 -8.00
C VAL A 208 15.90 7.73 -6.81
N VAL A 209 16.81 7.32 -5.93
CA VAL A 209 16.47 6.91 -4.58
C VAL A 209 16.78 8.06 -3.64
N ALA A 210 15.84 8.32 -2.73
CA ALA A 210 15.98 9.29 -1.66
C ALA A 210 15.88 8.57 -0.31
N THR A 211 16.77 8.87 0.62
CA THR A 211 16.79 8.28 1.95
C THR A 211 17.73 9.05 2.89
N SER A 212 17.86 8.63 4.15
CA SER A 212 18.86 9.17 5.07
C SER A 212 20.27 9.05 4.49
N PRO A 213 21.14 10.10 4.62
CA PRO A 213 22.48 10.12 4.01
C PRO A 213 23.36 8.92 4.36
N ASP A 214 23.22 8.37 5.56
CA ASP A 214 23.98 7.20 6.04
C ASP A 214 23.51 5.87 5.40
N LYS A 215 22.37 5.86 4.71
CA LYS A 215 21.76 4.69 4.06
C LYS A 215 21.78 4.76 2.54
N LEU A 216 22.23 5.87 1.97
CA LEU A 216 22.09 6.18 0.56
C LEU A 216 22.74 5.14 -0.36
N GLU A 217 23.98 4.76 -0.07
CA GLU A 217 24.75 3.84 -0.92
C GLU A 217 24.17 2.43 -0.92
N GLU A 218 23.71 1.92 0.24
CA GLU A 218 23.08 0.59 0.30
C GLU A 218 21.74 0.57 -0.43
N CYS A 219 20.94 1.63 -0.30
CA CYS A 219 19.67 1.75 -1.01
C CYS A 219 19.87 1.90 -2.53
N LYS A 220 20.87 2.69 -2.95
CA LYS A 220 21.23 2.81 -4.36
C LYS A 220 21.60 1.44 -4.93
N TRP A 221 22.54 0.73 -4.28
CA TRP A 221 22.99 -0.58 -4.73
C TRP A 221 21.83 -1.58 -4.88
N GLU A 222 20.89 -1.58 -3.93
CA GLU A 222 19.74 -2.48 -3.96
C GLU A 222 18.83 -2.23 -5.16
N LEU A 223 18.63 -0.95 -5.56
CA LEU A 223 17.58 -0.55 -6.50
C LEU A 223 18.10 -0.30 -7.93
N GLU A 224 19.36 0.09 -8.12
CA GLU A 224 19.85 0.59 -9.41
C GLU A 224 19.87 -0.44 -10.54
N ALA A 225 19.95 -1.74 -10.21
CA ALA A 225 20.07 -2.79 -11.23
C ALA A 225 18.76 -3.04 -11.98
N ASP A 226 17.62 -2.89 -11.31
CA ASP A 226 16.34 -3.41 -11.81
C ASP A 226 15.27 -2.34 -12.07
N THR A 227 15.35 -1.16 -11.43
CA THR A 227 14.30 -0.14 -11.51
C THR A 227 13.95 0.23 -12.96
N GLU A 228 14.93 0.54 -13.81
CA GLU A 228 14.64 0.90 -15.21
C GLU A 228 14.18 -0.30 -16.04
N ASN A 229 14.63 -1.52 -15.71
CA ASN A 229 14.15 -2.73 -16.36
C ASN A 229 12.67 -2.97 -16.06
N PHE A 230 12.22 -2.71 -14.85
CA PHE A 230 10.79 -2.78 -14.49
C PHE A 230 9.99 -1.77 -15.31
N ILE A 231 10.44 -0.49 -15.38
CA ILE A 231 9.75 0.56 -16.12
C ILE A 231 9.65 0.21 -17.60
N THR A 232 10.74 -0.14 -18.24
CA THR A 232 10.77 -0.46 -19.69
C THR A 232 9.98 -1.73 -20.02
N THR A 233 9.87 -2.64 -19.07
CA THR A 233 9.10 -3.89 -19.22
C THR A 233 7.61 -3.62 -19.16
N ILE A 234 7.12 -2.89 -18.17
CA ILE A 234 5.68 -2.60 -18.06
C ILE A 234 5.19 -1.65 -19.16
N GLU A 235 6.04 -0.74 -19.65
CA GLU A 235 5.72 0.10 -20.81
C GLU A 235 5.41 -0.73 -22.08
N LYS A 236 6.04 -1.90 -22.22
CA LYS A 236 5.74 -2.84 -23.34
C LYS A 236 4.44 -3.63 -23.10
N ILE A 237 4.04 -3.83 -21.85
CA ILE A 237 2.83 -4.56 -21.51
C ILE A 237 1.59 -3.67 -21.60
N VAL A 238 1.70 -2.40 -21.18
CA VAL A 238 0.56 -1.47 -21.09
C VAL A 238 0.72 -0.32 -22.10
N TYR A 239 1.47 0.70 -21.77
CA TYR A 239 1.89 1.85 -22.60
C TYR A 239 2.89 2.71 -21.82
N SER A 240 3.47 3.74 -22.48
CA SER A 240 4.51 4.62 -21.93
C SER A 240 4.13 5.23 -20.60
N TYR A 241 5.10 5.31 -19.69
CA TYR A 241 4.99 5.92 -18.36
C TYR A 241 4.54 7.39 -18.45
N ALA A 242 3.53 7.77 -17.67
CA ALA A 242 2.84 9.06 -17.85
C ALA A 242 3.29 10.15 -16.84
N TRP A 243 4.10 9.81 -15.83
CA TRP A 243 4.36 10.68 -14.69
C TRP A 243 5.66 11.48 -14.80
N GLY A 244 6.50 11.22 -15.80
CA GLY A 244 7.80 11.86 -16.01
C GLY A 244 8.93 11.14 -15.28
N GLU A 245 9.04 11.28 -13.96
CA GLU A 245 10.04 10.63 -13.11
C GLU A 245 9.39 9.56 -12.22
N TYR A 246 10.13 8.46 -11.99
CA TYR A 246 9.76 7.44 -11.00
C TYR A 246 10.86 7.38 -9.95
N ASN A 247 10.61 7.92 -8.78
CA ASN A 247 11.55 7.98 -7.69
C ASN A 247 11.09 7.13 -6.50
N VAL A 248 12.03 6.68 -5.69
CA VAL A 248 11.77 5.87 -4.49
C VAL A 248 12.28 6.61 -3.26
N LEU A 249 11.39 6.87 -2.29
CA LEU A 249 11.76 7.35 -0.97
C LEU A 249 11.76 6.19 0.02
N ILE A 250 12.96 5.79 0.47
CA ILE A 250 13.07 4.82 1.56
C ILE A 250 12.87 5.56 2.87
N LEU A 251 11.73 5.28 3.51
CA LEU A 251 11.29 5.91 4.74
C LEU A 251 11.98 5.34 5.99
N PRO A 252 11.85 6.01 7.14
CA PRO A 252 12.26 5.41 8.41
C PRO A 252 11.53 4.08 8.71
N PRO A 253 12.12 3.21 9.56
CA PRO A 253 11.62 1.85 9.81
C PRO A 253 10.20 1.74 10.36
N SER A 254 9.62 2.82 10.86
CA SER A 254 8.24 2.87 11.37
C SER A 254 7.16 2.89 10.27
N PHE A 255 7.53 3.00 9.00
CA PHE A 255 6.58 2.98 7.89
C PHE A 255 5.74 1.69 7.90
N PRO A 256 4.38 1.78 7.87
CA PRO A 256 3.52 0.65 8.22
C PRO A 256 3.26 -0.37 7.09
N TYR A 257 3.54 0.01 5.83
CA TYR A 257 3.32 -0.82 4.64
C TYR A 257 4.63 -1.29 4.00
N GLY A 258 4.53 -2.07 2.93
CA GLY A 258 5.67 -2.44 2.08
C GLY A 258 6.10 -1.26 1.23
N GLY A 259 5.12 -0.67 0.56
CA GLY A 259 5.22 0.56 -0.19
C GLY A 259 3.91 1.35 -0.12
N MET A 260 3.94 2.50 -0.74
CA MET A 260 2.79 3.33 -1.05
C MET A 260 3.06 4.02 -2.38
N GLU A 261 2.15 3.84 -3.28
CA GLU A 261 2.21 4.23 -4.69
C GLU A 261 2.11 5.74 -4.95
N ASN A 262 2.55 6.58 -4.03
CA ASN A 262 2.53 8.02 -4.23
C ASN A 262 3.22 8.41 -5.54
N PRO A 263 2.56 9.16 -6.43
CA PRO A 263 3.15 9.58 -7.69
C PRO A 263 4.45 10.36 -7.47
N ILE A 264 5.39 10.22 -8.37
CA ILE A 264 6.71 10.82 -8.39
C ILE A 264 7.66 10.23 -7.35
N PHE A 265 7.25 10.12 -6.09
CA PHE A 265 8.00 9.45 -5.02
C PHE A 265 7.17 8.31 -4.43
N THR A 266 7.41 7.10 -4.90
CA THR A 266 6.97 5.90 -4.19
C THR A 266 7.58 5.89 -2.79
N PHE A 267 6.74 5.77 -1.75
CA PHE A 267 7.21 5.57 -0.38
C PHE A 267 7.44 4.09 -0.14
N ALA A 268 8.61 3.72 0.37
CA ALA A 268 8.94 2.32 0.61
C ALA A 268 9.56 2.10 1.99
N THR A 269 9.28 0.93 2.55
CA THR A 269 9.87 0.50 3.82
C THR A 269 11.34 0.15 3.65
N PRO A 270 12.22 0.43 4.63
CA PRO A 270 13.61 -0.03 4.57
C PRO A 270 13.75 -1.55 4.65
N SER A 271 12.67 -2.30 4.96
CA SER A 271 12.72 -3.76 4.97
C SER A 271 12.90 -4.40 3.59
N ILE A 272 12.76 -3.61 2.49
CA ILE A 272 13.08 -4.08 1.14
C ILE A 272 14.59 -4.06 0.85
N ILE A 273 15.36 -3.33 1.65
CA ILE A 273 16.83 -3.27 1.52
C ILE A 273 17.41 -4.48 2.24
N SER A 274 17.50 -5.56 1.52
CA SER A 274 17.85 -6.90 2.04
C SER A 274 19.28 -7.33 1.72
N LYS A 275 20.01 -6.53 0.92
CA LYS A 275 21.37 -6.76 0.44
C LYS A 275 21.54 -8.01 -0.45
N ASP A 276 20.45 -8.52 -0.97
CA ASP A 276 20.40 -9.63 -1.93
C ASP A 276 19.57 -9.30 -3.18
N ARG A 277 18.89 -8.12 -3.20
CA ARG A 277 17.99 -7.66 -4.26
C ARG A 277 16.77 -8.55 -4.46
N GLU A 278 16.38 -9.33 -3.47
CA GLU A 278 15.25 -10.25 -3.62
C GLU A 278 13.91 -9.66 -3.15
N ASN A 279 13.93 -8.56 -2.33
CA ASN A 279 12.70 -7.92 -1.86
C ASN A 279 12.29 -6.71 -2.73
N ILE A 280 12.92 -6.49 -3.86
CA ILE A 280 12.63 -5.38 -4.79
C ILE A 280 11.39 -5.62 -5.66
N ASP A 281 10.78 -6.79 -5.59
CA ASP A 281 9.46 -7.06 -6.14
C ASP A 281 8.40 -6.07 -5.63
N VAL A 282 8.55 -5.55 -4.41
CA VAL A 282 7.76 -4.43 -3.89
C VAL A 282 7.90 -3.19 -4.79
N ILE A 283 9.08 -2.89 -5.32
CA ILE A 283 9.26 -1.77 -6.26
C ILE A 283 8.56 -2.04 -7.60
N ALA A 284 8.57 -3.27 -8.09
CA ALA A 284 7.80 -3.64 -9.27
C ALA A 284 6.28 -3.47 -9.04
N HIS A 285 5.80 -3.79 -7.84
CA HIS A 285 4.42 -3.58 -7.39
C HIS A 285 4.07 -2.08 -7.38
N GLU A 286 4.82 -1.26 -6.66
CA GLU A 286 4.56 0.18 -6.53
C GLU A 286 4.69 0.91 -7.88
N LEU A 287 5.60 0.46 -8.75
CA LEU A 287 5.69 0.98 -10.11
C LEU A 287 4.45 0.62 -10.94
N ALA A 288 3.94 -0.61 -10.82
CA ALA A 288 2.75 -1.05 -11.56
C ALA A 288 1.51 -0.22 -11.18
N HIS A 289 1.45 0.30 -9.96
CA HIS A 289 0.45 1.27 -9.54
C HIS A 289 0.42 2.55 -10.37
N SER A 290 1.50 2.91 -11.04
CA SER A 290 1.51 4.06 -11.95
C SER A 290 0.44 3.95 -13.06
N TRP A 291 -0.01 2.75 -13.39
CA TRP A 291 -1.14 2.48 -14.28
C TRP A 291 -2.38 2.02 -13.51
N SER A 292 -2.23 1.04 -12.63
CA SER A 292 -3.30 0.46 -11.83
C SER A 292 -3.35 1.11 -10.44
N GLY A 293 -4.42 1.81 -10.11
CA GLY A 293 -4.56 2.59 -8.87
C GLY A 293 -4.39 4.09 -9.10
N ASN A 294 -3.34 4.54 -9.79
CA ASN A 294 -3.04 5.98 -9.97
C ASN A 294 -3.71 6.57 -11.22
N LEU A 295 -3.47 6.00 -12.41
CA LEU A 295 -4.15 6.44 -13.64
C LEU A 295 -5.56 5.89 -13.73
N VAL A 296 -5.73 4.61 -13.46
CA VAL A 296 -7.01 3.90 -13.43
C VAL A 296 -7.28 3.48 -12.00
N THR A 297 -8.30 4.04 -11.36
CA THR A 297 -8.53 3.96 -9.92
C THR A 297 -9.88 3.30 -9.61
N ASN A 298 -10.00 2.53 -8.54
CA ASN A 298 -11.29 2.08 -8.03
C ASN A 298 -12.17 3.27 -7.62
N ALA A 299 -13.49 3.21 -7.89
CA ALA A 299 -14.40 4.31 -7.58
C ALA A 299 -14.78 4.37 -6.08
N SER A 300 -14.62 3.28 -5.35
CA SER A 300 -14.76 3.19 -3.90
C SER A 300 -13.89 2.08 -3.35
N TRP A 301 -13.64 2.09 -2.05
CA TRP A 301 -12.85 1.07 -1.38
C TRP A 301 -13.52 -0.32 -1.38
N GLU A 302 -14.81 -0.40 -1.68
CA GLU A 302 -15.52 -1.66 -1.91
C GLU A 302 -14.98 -2.44 -3.10
N HIS A 303 -14.36 -1.74 -4.07
CA HIS A 303 -13.79 -2.29 -5.30
C HIS A 303 -12.25 -2.26 -5.29
N PHE A 304 -11.62 -2.31 -4.12
CA PHE A 304 -10.18 -2.15 -3.94
C PHE A 304 -9.34 -3.17 -4.73
N TRP A 305 -9.89 -4.35 -5.04
CA TRP A 305 -9.23 -5.34 -5.89
C TRP A 305 -8.90 -4.83 -7.29
N LEU A 306 -9.62 -3.80 -7.80
CA LEU A 306 -9.31 -3.18 -9.10
C LEU A 306 -7.97 -2.45 -9.07
N ASN A 307 -7.59 -1.85 -7.94
CA ASN A 307 -6.26 -1.30 -7.75
C ASN A 307 -5.27 -2.45 -7.53
N GLU A 308 -5.45 -3.24 -6.50
CA GLU A 308 -4.45 -4.17 -5.99
C GLU A 308 -4.31 -5.46 -6.81
N GLY A 309 -5.44 -6.05 -7.20
CA GLY A 309 -5.44 -7.27 -8.01
C GLY A 309 -4.78 -7.07 -9.38
N TRP A 310 -5.08 -5.95 -10.06
CA TRP A 310 -4.41 -5.58 -11.29
C TRP A 310 -2.93 -5.27 -11.07
N THR A 311 -2.59 -4.61 -9.96
CA THR A 311 -1.19 -4.29 -9.65
C THR A 311 -0.38 -5.55 -9.40
N VAL A 312 -0.86 -6.51 -8.61
CA VAL A 312 -0.19 -7.81 -8.43
C VAL A 312 -0.12 -8.58 -9.75
N TYR A 313 -1.15 -8.49 -10.58
CA TYR A 313 -1.12 -9.11 -11.90
C TYR A 313 -0.02 -8.51 -12.79
N LEU A 314 0.11 -7.19 -12.84
CA LEU A 314 1.14 -6.50 -13.64
C LEU A 314 2.54 -6.71 -13.05
N GLU A 315 2.72 -6.65 -11.73
CA GLU A 315 3.96 -7.00 -11.03
C GLU A 315 4.46 -8.37 -11.48
N ARG A 316 3.62 -9.41 -11.39
CA ARG A 316 3.96 -10.77 -11.80
C ARG A 316 4.22 -10.90 -13.30
N ARG A 317 3.63 -10.04 -14.13
CA ARG A 317 3.95 -9.96 -15.57
C ARG A 317 5.31 -9.32 -15.83
N ILE A 318 5.70 -8.30 -15.04
CA ILE A 318 7.06 -7.71 -15.08
C ILE A 318 8.08 -8.77 -14.69
N LEU A 319 7.88 -9.43 -13.55
CA LEU A 319 8.81 -10.44 -13.04
C LEU A 319 8.94 -11.64 -13.99
N ALA A 320 7.83 -12.08 -14.61
CA ALA A 320 7.86 -13.14 -15.62
C ALA A 320 8.66 -12.74 -16.87
N ALA A 321 8.56 -11.50 -17.31
CA ALA A 321 9.31 -11.02 -18.47
C ALA A 321 10.83 -10.94 -18.20
N ILE A 322 11.23 -10.74 -16.96
CA ILE A 322 12.65 -10.63 -16.54
C ILE A 322 13.24 -11.99 -16.13
N HIS A 323 12.50 -12.77 -15.34
CA HIS A 323 13.00 -13.99 -14.72
C HIS A 323 12.39 -15.28 -15.31
N GLY A 324 11.46 -15.16 -16.26
CA GLY A 324 10.78 -16.30 -16.89
C GLY A 324 9.42 -16.63 -16.24
N GLU A 325 8.57 -17.36 -17.00
CA GLU A 325 7.19 -17.64 -16.58
C GLU A 325 7.11 -18.47 -15.28
N ALA A 326 8.08 -19.37 -15.03
CA ALA A 326 8.15 -20.12 -13.77
C ALA A 326 8.19 -19.21 -12.53
N TYR A 327 8.84 -18.04 -12.63
CA TYR A 327 8.90 -17.08 -11.53
C TYR A 327 7.53 -16.45 -11.24
N ARG A 328 6.69 -16.24 -12.26
CA ARG A 328 5.30 -15.79 -12.09
C ARG A 328 4.49 -16.76 -11.23
N HIS A 329 4.62 -18.05 -11.51
CA HIS A 329 3.97 -19.11 -10.74
C HIS A 329 4.54 -19.21 -9.33
N PHE A 330 5.85 -19.05 -9.19
CA PHE A 330 6.53 -19.03 -7.89
C PHE A 330 6.01 -17.89 -6.99
N SER A 331 5.95 -16.64 -7.50
CA SER A 331 5.35 -15.51 -6.77
C SER A 331 3.87 -15.77 -6.45
N ALA A 332 3.11 -16.39 -7.37
CA ALA A 332 1.71 -16.71 -7.12
C ALA A 332 1.50 -17.79 -6.05
N ILE A 333 2.45 -18.73 -5.86
CA ILE A 333 2.43 -19.70 -4.78
C ILE A 333 2.58 -19.01 -3.42
N ILE A 334 3.51 -18.04 -3.31
CA ILE A 334 3.68 -17.22 -2.09
C ILE A 334 2.41 -16.42 -1.82
N GLY A 335 1.85 -15.77 -2.85
CA GLY A 335 0.62 -15.01 -2.74
C GLY A 335 -0.60 -15.86 -2.35
N TRP A 336 -0.69 -17.09 -2.86
CA TRP A 336 -1.76 -18.02 -2.46
C TRP A 336 -1.72 -18.32 -0.96
N LYS A 337 -0.53 -18.48 -0.38
CA LYS A 337 -0.37 -18.66 1.07
C LYS A 337 -0.87 -17.44 1.82
N SER A 338 -0.50 -16.23 1.37
CA SER A 338 -0.96 -14.99 1.98
C SER A 338 -2.49 -14.83 1.93
N LEU A 339 -3.13 -15.24 0.83
CA LEU A 339 -4.59 -15.27 0.70
C LEU A 339 -5.21 -16.27 1.70
N THR A 340 -4.64 -17.48 1.79
CA THR A 340 -5.13 -18.50 2.72
C THR A 340 -5.08 -17.99 4.17
N ASP A 341 -3.96 -17.37 4.57
CA ASP A 341 -3.80 -16.81 5.92
C ASP A 341 -4.81 -15.70 6.22
N ALA A 342 -5.12 -14.85 5.24
CA ALA A 342 -6.11 -13.80 5.41
C ALA A 342 -7.53 -14.38 5.55
N VAL A 343 -7.88 -15.40 4.76
CA VAL A 343 -9.18 -16.08 4.87
C VAL A 343 -9.30 -16.81 6.20
N GLU A 344 -8.28 -17.54 6.64
CA GLU A 344 -8.25 -18.19 7.97
C GLU A 344 -8.37 -17.18 9.12
N HIS A 345 -7.75 -16.00 8.97
CA HIS A 345 -7.82 -14.95 10.00
C HIS A 345 -9.23 -14.38 10.17
N PHE A 346 -9.93 -14.11 9.06
CA PHE A 346 -11.30 -13.58 9.11
C PHE A 346 -12.34 -14.69 9.35
N GLY A 347 -12.11 -15.89 8.83
CA GLY A 347 -13.07 -16.98 8.70
C GLY A 347 -13.63 -17.10 7.29
N ASP A 348 -13.86 -18.33 6.83
CA ASP A 348 -14.26 -18.66 5.46
C ASP A 348 -15.53 -17.92 4.97
N ASP A 349 -16.49 -17.71 5.84
CA ASP A 349 -17.76 -17.05 5.52
C ASP A 349 -17.76 -15.52 5.77
N HIS A 350 -16.63 -14.96 6.20
CA HIS A 350 -16.56 -13.54 6.56
C HIS A 350 -16.66 -12.65 5.31
N GLU A 351 -17.43 -11.57 5.41
CA GLU A 351 -17.66 -10.63 4.30
C GLU A 351 -16.38 -10.00 3.73
N PHE A 352 -15.33 -9.77 4.54
CA PHE A 352 -14.06 -9.21 4.10
C PHE A 352 -13.19 -10.20 3.30
N THR A 353 -13.64 -11.43 3.11
CA THR A 353 -13.03 -12.41 2.21
C THR A 353 -13.64 -12.41 0.81
N LYS A 354 -14.67 -11.59 0.57
CA LYS A 354 -15.23 -11.34 -0.77
C LYS A 354 -14.33 -10.44 -1.60
N LEU A 355 -14.46 -10.50 -2.91
CA LEU A 355 -13.75 -9.61 -3.81
C LEU A 355 -14.37 -8.19 -3.79
N ILE A 356 -15.71 -8.10 -3.78
CA ILE A 356 -16.45 -6.87 -3.53
C ILE A 356 -17.01 -6.93 -2.12
N VAL A 357 -16.61 -5.97 -1.28
CA VAL A 357 -17.01 -5.87 0.11
C VAL A 357 -18.05 -4.77 0.33
N ASP A 358 -18.88 -4.89 1.36
CA ASP A 358 -19.78 -3.81 1.78
C ASP A 358 -19.12 -3.01 2.90
N LEU A 359 -18.74 -1.76 2.60
CA LEU A 359 -18.07 -0.84 3.55
C LEU A 359 -18.99 0.26 4.08
N LYS A 360 -20.29 0.19 3.82
CA LYS A 360 -21.22 1.18 4.34
C LYS A 360 -21.23 1.19 5.87
N GLY A 361 -20.80 2.30 6.45
CA GLY A 361 -20.69 2.45 7.91
C GLY A 361 -19.53 1.68 8.56
N LYS A 362 -18.56 1.22 7.76
CA LYS A 362 -17.35 0.52 8.21
C LYS A 362 -16.12 1.32 7.84
N ASP A 363 -15.07 1.16 8.62
CA ASP A 363 -13.74 1.71 8.33
C ASP A 363 -13.05 0.83 7.26
N PRO A 364 -12.61 1.39 6.13
CA PRO A 364 -11.86 0.63 5.12
C PRO A 364 -10.61 -0.07 5.67
N ASP A 365 -9.95 0.50 6.69
CA ASP A 365 -8.77 -0.10 7.32
C ASP A 365 -9.09 -1.44 7.99
N ASP A 366 -10.31 -1.65 8.48
CA ASP A 366 -10.72 -2.93 9.07
C ASP A 366 -10.81 -4.07 8.05
N ALA A 367 -11.03 -3.74 6.77
CA ALA A 367 -11.09 -4.69 5.65
C ALA A 367 -9.73 -4.92 4.97
N PHE A 368 -8.69 -4.17 5.37
CA PHE A 368 -7.36 -4.27 4.76
C PHE A 368 -6.72 -5.63 5.03
N SER A 369 -6.41 -6.36 3.95
CA SER A 369 -5.83 -7.70 3.99
C SER A 369 -5.24 -8.08 2.64
N SER A 370 -4.69 -9.30 2.51
CA SER A 370 -4.21 -9.84 1.23
C SER A 370 -5.34 -10.23 0.25
N VAL A 371 -6.61 -10.17 0.67
CA VAL A 371 -7.73 -10.62 -0.17
C VAL A 371 -7.86 -9.80 -1.45
N PRO A 372 -7.97 -8.46 -1.46
CA PRO A 372 -8.08 -7.69 -2.71
C PRO A 372 -6.88 -7.89 -3.65
N TYR A 373 -5.69 -8.11 -3.10
CA TYR A 373 -4.45 -8.38 -3.83
C TYR A 373 -4.50 -9.74 -4.53
N GLU A 374 -4.60 -10.78 -3.74
CA GLU A 374 -4.36 -12.15 -4.21
C GLU A 374 -5.62 -12.80 -4.79
N LYS A 375 -6.79 -12.56 -4.22
CA LYS A 375 -8.05 -13.01 -4.84
C LYS A 375 -8.30 -12.24 -6.13
N GLY A 376 -7.96 -10.93 -6.17
CA GLY A 376 -8.00 -10.10 -7.37
C GLY A 376 -7.05 -10.61 -8.45
N PHE A 377 -5.80 -10.90 -8.11
CA PHE A 377 -4.84 -11.54 -9.02
C PHE A 377 -5.37 -12.87 -9.57
N ASN A 378 -5.86 -13.75 -8.70
CA ASN A 378 -6.37 -15.07 -9.12
C ASN A 378 -7.56 -14.95 -10.06
N PHE A 379 -8.40 -13.94 -9.88
CA PHE A 379 -9.51 -13.67 -10.81
C PHE A 379 -9.01 -13.23 -12.18
N LEU A 380 -8.07 -12.28 -12.25
CA LEU A 380 -7.47 -11.83 -13.51
C LEU A 380 -6.68 -12.95 -14.21
N PHE A 381 -5.94 -13.75 -13.45
CA PHE A 381 -5.23 -14.92 -13.96
C PHE A 381 -6.20 -16.00 -14.49
N TYR A 382 -7.34 -16.18 -13.83
CA TYR A 382 -8.41 -17.04 -14.31
C TYR A 382 -8.97 -16.54 -15.65
N LEU A 383 -9.26 -15.23 -15.77
CA LEU A 383 -9.75 -14.61 -17.00
C LEU A 383 -8.74 -14.74 -18.14
N GLU A 384 -7.45 -14.52 -17.86
CA GLU A 384 -6.37 -14.74 -18.84
C GLU A 384 -6.37 -16.19 -19.37
N ASN A 385 -6.47 -17.17 -18.47
CA ASN A 385 -6.50 -18.58 -18.85
C ASN A 385 -7.79 -18.94 -19.61
N LEU A 386 -8.91 -18.32 -19.27
CA LEU A 386 -10.22 -18.58 -19.89
C LEU A 386 -10.25 -18.12 -21.36
N VAL A 387 -9.78 -16.90 -21.65
CA VAL A 387 -9.81 -16.33 -23.02
C VAL A 387 -8.52 -16.58 -23.82
N GLY A 388 -7.45 -17.01 -23.13
CA GLY A 388 -6.13 -17.22 -23.68
C GLY A 388 -5.22 -16.00 -23.56
N LYS A 389 -3.95 -16.25 -23.12
CA LYS A 389 -2.97 -15.20 -22.81
C LYS A 389 -2.79 -14.17 -23.94
N SER A 390 -2.66 -14.63 -25.20
CA SER A 390 -2.43 -13.74 -26.34
C SER A 390 -3.60 -12.78 -26.63
N LYS A 391 -4.82 -13.18 -26.30
CA LYS A 391 -6.02 -12.35 -26.42
C LYS A 391 -6.10 -11.39 -25.22
N PHE A 392 -5.81 -11.87 -24.02
CA PHE A 392 -5.80 -11.06 -22.81
C PHE A 392 -4.70 -9.99 -22.82
N ASP A 393 -3.53 -10.28 -23.44
CA ASP A 393 -2.45 -9.30 -23.66
C ASP A 393 -2.90 -8.09 -24.49
N LYS A 394 -3.92 -8.25 -25.35
CA LYS A 394 -4.52 -7.12 -26.12
C LYS A 394 -5.56 -6.36 -25.30
N PHE A 395 -6.22 -7.03 -24.37
CA PHE A 395 -7.18 -6.40 -23.47
C PHE A 395 -6.52 -5.47 -22.44
N ILE A 396 -5.33 -5.82 -21.93
CA ILE A 396 -4.62 -5.02 -20.93
C ILE A 396 -4.46 -3.55 -21.35
N PRO A 397 -3.80 -3.20 -22.47
CA PRO A 397 -3.65 -1.80 -22.89
C PRO A 397 -5.00 -1.16 -23.22
N HIS A 398 -5.98 -1.91 -23.70
CA HIS A 398 -7.33 -1.40 -23.96
C HIS A 398 -8.01 -0.94 -22.66
N TYR A 399 -7.97 -1.77 -21.61
CA TYR A 399 -8.52 -1.44 -20.28
C TYR A 399 -7.90 -0.15 -19.72
N PHE A 400 -6.56 -0.10 -19.64
CA PHE A 400 -5.86 1.05 -19.07
C PHE A 400 -6.00 2.32 -19.94
N THR A 401 -6.19 2.20 -21.26
CA THR A 401 -6.45 3.36 -22.13
C THR A 401 -7.87 3.89 -21.95
N THR A 402 -8.86 3.00 -21.86
CA THR A 402 -10.28 3.37 -21.74
C THR A 402 -10.58 4.13 -20.45
N PHE A 403 -9.95 3.68 -19.35
CA PHE A 403 -10.17 4.28 -18.04
C PHE A 403 -9.03 5.23 -17.59
N LYS A 404 -8.11 5.60 -18.48
CA LYS A 404 -7.03 6.53 -18.15
C LYS A 404 -7.56 7.81 -17.50
N CYS A 405 -7.01 8.19 -16.33
CA CYS A 405 -7.42 9.32 -15.50
C CYS A 405 -8.88 9.27 -15.00
N LYS A 406 -9.49 8.10 -14.99
CA LYS A 406 -10.84 7.88 -14.48
C LYS A 406 -10.83 6.93 -13.28
N SER A 407 -11.95 6.91 -12.58
CA SER A 407 -12.26 5.90 -11.55
C SER A 407 -13.43 5.04 -12.03
N LEU A 408 -13.38 3.73 -11.70
CA LEU A 408 -14.38 2.76 -12.13
C LEU A 408 -14.72 1.78 -11.01
N ASP A 409 -15.85 1.11 -11.16
CA ASP A 409 -16.24 -0.01 -10.31
C ASP A 409 -16.12 -1.36 -11.03
N SER A 410 -16.36 -2.45 -10.29
CA SER A 410 -16.25 -3.81 -10.82
C SER A 410 -17.26 -4.12 -11.93
N TYR A 411 -18.37 -3.42 -11.97
CA TYR A 411 -19.40 -3.63 -13.01
C TYR A 411 -19.00 -2.95 -14.32
N GLU A 412 -18.35 -1.80 -14.25
CA GLU A 412 -17.76 -1.12 -15.41
C GLU A 412 -16.59 -1.96 -15.99
N PHE A 413 -15.77 -2.60 -15.13
CA PHE A 413 -14.76 -3.57 -15.57
C PHE A 413 -15.43 -4.75 -16.30
N LYS A 414 -16.46 -5.37 -15.71
CA LYS A 414 -17.20 -6.47 -16.33
C LYS A 414 -17.78 -6.05 -17.69
N ALA A 415 -18.42 -4.89 -17.76
CA ALA A 415 -19.00 -4.39 -19.00
C ALA A 415 -17.95 -4.21 -20.09
N LEU A 416 -16.77 -3.66 -19.76
CA LEU A 416 -15.71 -3.44 -20.73
C LEU A 416 -15.11 -4.75 -21.28
N ILE A 417 -14.86 -5.74 -20.43
CA ILE A 417 -14.27 -7.00 -20.91
C ILE A 417 -15.26 -7.78 -21.78
N LEU A 418 -16.56 -7.77 -21.46
CA LEU A 418 -17.60 -8.37 -22.29
C LEU A 418 -17.71 -7.67 -23.64
N ASP A 419 -17.70 -6.34 -23.67
CA ASP A 419 -17.73 -5.54 -24.89
C ASP A 419 -16.48 -5.79 -25.76
N PHE A 420 -15.29 -5.82 -25.17
CA PHE A 420 -14.06 -6.06 -25.88
C PHE A 420 -14.02 -7.41 -26.60
N PHE A 421 -14.53 -8.45 -25.97
CA PHE A 421 -14.51 -9.81 -26.52
C PHE A 421 -15.79 -10.17 -27.30
N GLN A 422 -16.79 -9.29 -27.46
CA GLN A 422 -18.06 -9.60 -28.12
C GLN A 422 -17.91 -10.12 -29.56
N SER A 423 -16.86 -9.72 -30.28
CA SER A 423 -16.58 -10.17 -31.65
C SER A 423 -15.83 -11.51 -31.74
N ASP A 424 -15.27 -12.00 -30.63
CA ASP A 424 -14.63 -13.30 -30.53
C ASP A 424 -15.63 -14.32 -29.98
N ALA A 425 -16.26 -15.09 -30.85
CA ALA A 425 -17.37 -15.98 -30.49
C ALA A 425 -17.01 -17.02 -29.41
N GLU A 426 -15.76 -17.48 -29.34
CA GLU A 426 -15.30 -18.41 -28.32
C GLU A 426 -15.12 -17.71 -26.96
N ALA A 427 -14.37 -16.59 -26.94
CA ALA A 427 -14.13 -15.85 -25.72
C ALA A 427 -15.43 -15.22 -25.16
N SER A 428 -16.29 -14.66 -26.03
CA SER A 428 -17.61 -14.13 -25.63
C SER A 428 -18.45 -15.19 -24.94
N LYS A 429 -18.58 -16.38 -25.55
CA LYS A 429 -19.34 -17.47 -24.93
C LYS A 429 -18.81 -17.87 -23.56
N LEU A 430 -17.47 -18.02 -23.41
CA LEU A 430 -16.86 -18.38 -22.14
C LEU A 430 -17.06 -17.32 -21.05
N LEU A 431 -17.01 -16.04 -21.43
CA LEU A 431 -17.24 -14.90 -20.51
C LEU A 431 -18.72 -14.74 -20.12
N ASP A 432 -19.67 -15.06 -21.04
CA ASP A 432 -21.11 -15.06 -20.77
C ASP A 432 -21.53 -16.22 -19.85
N GLU A 433 -20.87 -17.37 -19.96
CA GLU A 433 -21.08 -18.55 -19.11
C GLU A 433 -20.40 -18.43 -17.73
N LEU A 434 -19.53 -17.42 -17.53
CA LEU A 434 -18.82 -17.21 -16.27
C LEU A 434 -19.79 -16.77 -15.17
N ASP A 435 -19.70 -17.43 -14.02
CA ASP A 435 -20.41 -17.04 -12.80
C ASP A 435 -19.70 -15.83 -12.14
N TRP A 436 -19.99 -14.62 -12.65
CA TRP A 436 -19.44 -13.36 -12.16
C TRP A 436 -19.82 -13.09 -10.70
N ASP A 437 -21.04 -13.43 -10.32
CA ASP A 437 -21.54 -13.18 -8.96
C ASP A 437 -20.79 -14.04 -7.94
N LYS A 438 -20.45 -15.26 -8.32
CA LYS A 438 -19.60 -16.13 -7.50
C LYS A 438 -18.21 -15.53 -7.30
N TRP A 439 -17.59 -14.99 -8.35
CA TRP A 439 -16.27 -14.34 -8.21
C TRP A 439 -16.34 -13.07 -7.36
N PHE A 440 -17.37 -12.25 -7.54
CA PHE A 440 -17.48 -10.98 -6.84
C PHE A 440 -17.90 -11.12 -5.38
N TYR A 441 -18.81 -12.06 -5.07
CA TYR A 441 -19.51 -12.08 -3.79
C TYR A 441 -19.34 -13.36 -2.96
N ALA A 442 -18.80 -14.44 -3.51
CA ALA A 442 -18.55 -15.63 -2.69
C ALA A 442 -17.43 -15.34 -1.70
N PRO A 443 -17.65 -15.55 -0.39
CA PRO A 443 -16.58 -15.46 0.60
C PRO A 443 -15.60 -16.63 0.48
N GLY A 444 -14.54 -16.59 1.26
CA GLY A 444 -13.54 -17.65 1.32
C GLY A 444 -12.60 -17.70 0.11
N LEU A 445 -11.92 -18.83 -0.03
CA LEU A 445 -10.94 -19.04 -1.10
C LEU A 445 -11.61 -19.27 -2.46
N PRO A 446 -11.07 -18.67 -3.54
CA PRO A 446 -11.51 -19.02 -4.90
C PRO A 446 -10.96 -20.39 -5.33
N PRO A 447 -11.42 -20.95 -6.47
CA PRO A 447 -10.80 -22.15 -7.02
C PRO A 447 -9.29 -21.95 -7.22
N LYS A 448 -8.48 -22.87 -6.65
CA LYS A 448 -7.01 -22.76 -6.73
C LYS A 448 -6.54 -23.06 -8.15
N PRO A 449 -5.81 -22.12 -8.81
CA PRO A 449 -5.17 -22.40 -10.09
C PRO A 449 -4.09 -23.47 -9.98
N ARG A 450 -3.76 -24.10 -11.11
CA ARG A 450 -2.57 -24.93 -11.19
C ARG A 450 -1.36 -24.05 -11.43
N PHE A 451 -0.45 -24.01 -10.47
CA PHE A 451 0.82 -23.32 -10.58
C PHE A 451 1.93 -24.33 -10.94
N ASP A 452 2.92 -23.86 -11.71
CA ASP A 452 4.17 -24.58 -11.91
C ASP A 452 4.98 -24.57 -10.60
N THR A 453 5.34 -25.73 -10.07
CA THR A 453 6.05 -25.88 -8.79
C THR A 453 7.55 -26.08 -8.95
N SER A 454 8.08 -26.06 -10.18
CA SER A 454 9.50 -26.36 -10.45
C SER A 454 10.49 -25.55 -9.59
N MET A 455 10.15 -24.29 -9.24
CA MET A 455 10.98 -23.44 -8.38
C MET A 455 10.84 -23.75 -6.89
N VAL A 456 9.78 -24.46 -6.47
CA VAL A 456 9.53 -24.74 -5.04
C VAL A 456 9.72 -26.22 -4.68
N ASP A 457 9.83 -27.12 -5.65
CA ASP A 457 9.96 -28.56 -5.40
C ASP A 457 11.16 -28.89 -4.51
N VAL A 458 12.29 -28.18 -4.70
CA VAL A 458 13.51 -28.36 -3.88
C VAL A 458 13.26 -28.06 -2.40
N VAL A 459 12.51 -27.02 -2.11
CA VAL A 459 12.20 -26.62 -0.72
C VAL A 459 11.09 -27.47 -0.11
N TYR A 460 10.17 -27.98 -0.93
CA TYR A 460 9.18 -28.96 -0.46
C TYR A 460 9.86 -30.28 -0.06
N GLU A 461 10.84 -30.75 -0.82
CA GLU A 461 11.62 -31.94 -0.44
C GLU A 461 12.47 -31.69 0.81
N LEU A 462 13.07 -30.51 0.96
CA LEU A 462 13.78 -30.14 2.19
C LEU A 462 12.82 -30.10 3.40
N SER A 463 11.62 -29.57 3.21
CA SER A 463 10.58 -29.52 4.25
C SER A 463 10.19 -30.92 4.75
N LYS A 464 10.03 -31.89 3.84
CA LYS A 464 9.76 -33.29 4.22
C LYS A 464 10.89 -33.91 5.04
N LYS A 465 12.17 -33.60 4.74
CA LYS A 465 13.31 -34.06 5.54
C LYS A 465 13.25 -33.52 6.97
N TRP A 466 12.93 -32.22 7.15
CA TRP A 466 12.78 -31.63 8.47
C TRP A 466 11.60 -32.20 9.25
N GLN A 467 10.48 -32.49 8.59
CA GLN A 467 9.32 -33.16 9.19
C GLN A 467 9.66 -34.53 9.75
N SER A 468 10.60 -35.24 9.10
CA SER A 468 10.97 -36.58 9.49
C SER A 468 11.92 -36.65 10.69
N LEU A 469 12.37 -35.53 11.22
CA LEU A 469 13.19 -35.50 12.43
C LEU A 469 12.33 -35.65 13.70
N PRO A 470 12.85 -36.34 14.76
CA PRO A 470 14.17 -36.99 14.86
C PRO A 470 14.26 -38.42 14.30
N ASP A 471 13.16 -38.93 13.73
CA ASP A 471 13.01 -40.37 13.41
C ASP A 471 13.77 -40.82 12.14
N SER A 472 14.42 -39.86 11.43
CA SER A 472 15.16 -40.14 10.20
C SER A 472 16.68 -40.03 10.35
N SER A 473 17.42 -40.51 9.34
CA SER A 473 18.88 -40.33 9.24
C SER A 473 19.32 -38.96 8.72
N PHE A 474 18.39 -38.03 8.48
CA PHE A 474 18.70 -36.68 7.99
C PHE A 474 19.55 -35.92 9.02
N LYS A 475 20.66 -35.37 8.55
CA LYS A 475 21.57 -34.51 9.34
C LYS A 475 21.62 -33.15 8.68
N PRO A 476 20.92 -32.16 9.21
CA PRO A 476 20.89 -30.82 8.64
C PRO A 476 22.27 -30.20 8.55
N GLN A 477 22.57 -29.55 7.42
CA GLN A 477 23.83 -28.85 7.16
C GLN A 477 23.54 -27.55 6.40
N ILE A 478 24.39 -26.55 6.53
CA ILE A 478 24.24 -25.28 5.81
C ILE A 478 24.20 -25.46 4.29
N SER A 479 24.80 -26.52 3.77
CA SER A 479 24.73 -26.90 2.34
C SER A 479 23.33 -27.25 1.85
N ASP A 480 22.38 -27.58 2.73
CA ASP A 480 20.99 -27.90 2.34
C ASP A 480 20.26 -26.69 1.74
N ILE A 481 20.67 -25.48 2.15
CA ILE A 481 20.09 -24.22 1.69
C ILE A 481 21.04 -23.42 0.79
N GLN A 482 22.22 -23.97 0.50
CA GLN A 482 23.20 -23.30 -0.36
C GLN A 482 22.66 -23.19 -1.79
N GLY A 483 22.61 -21.96 -2.33
CA GLY A 483 22.09 -21.65 -3.66
C GLY A 483 20.57 -21.49 -3.73
N LEU A 484 19.86 -21.61 -2.60
CA LEU A 484 18.48 -21.19 -2.51
C LEU A 484 18.38 -19.67 -2.39
N THR A 485 17.39 -19.08 -3.05
CA THR A 485 17.09 -17.66 -2.93
C THR A 485 16.37 -17.37 -1.61
N ALA A 486 16.37 -16.11 -1.15
CA ALA A 486 15.64 -15.73 0.06
C ALA A 486 14.13 -16.06 -0.08
N ASN A 487 13.55 -15.83 -1.26
CA ASN A 487 12.14 -16.18 -1.51
C ASN A 487 11.87 -17.70 -1.45
N GLN A 488 12.84 -18.54 -1.87
CA GLN A 488 12.74 -20.00 -1.67
C GLN A 488 12.82 -20.38 -0.18
N LEU A 489 13.65 -19.69 0.61
CA LEU A 489 13.70 -19.87 2.07
C LEU A 489 12.40 -19.42 2.75
N VAL A 490 11.75 -18.35 2.25
CA VAL A 490 10.41 -17.94 2.67
C VAL A 490 9.43 -19.09 2.50
N VAL A 491 9.35 -19.69 1.29
CA VAL A 491 8.45 -20.83 1.03
C VAL A 491 8.80 -22.04 1.91
N PHE A 492 10.08 -22.32 2.13
CA PHE A 492 10.51 -23.39 3.05
C PHE A 492 9.97 -23.15 4.48
N LEU A 493 10.13 -21.95 5.02
CA LEU A 493 9.67 -21.59 6.37
C LEU A 493 8.13 -21.58 6.46
N GLU A 494 7.45 -21.14 5.41
CA GLU A 494 5.98 -21.23 5.31
C GLU A 494 5.50 -22.67 5.37
N GLN A 495 6.20 -23.62 4.71
CA GLN A 495 5.87 -25.05 4.83
C GLN A 495 6.02 -25.54 6.28
N MET A 496 7.00 -25.02 7.04
CA MET A 496 7.13 -25.35 8.49
C MET A 496 5.96 -24.81 9.29
N LEU A 497 5.44 -23.64 8.93
CA LEU A 497 4.24 -23.07 9.56
C LEU A 497 2.96 -23.85 9.21
N LEU A 498 2.91 -24.53 8.08
CA LEU A 498 1.75 -25.33 7.65
C LEU A 498 1.69 -26.73 8.29
N LEU A 499 2.74 -27.16 9.01
CA LEU A 499 2.74 -28.48 9.65
C LEU A 499 1.57 -28.62 10.63
N GLU A 500 0.77 -29.69 10.48
CA GLU A 500 -0.28 -30.06 11.43
C GLU A 500 0.29 -30.26 12.84
N LYS A 501 1.41 -30.98 12.93
CA LYS A 501 2.22 -31.12 14.15
C LYS A 501 3.43 -30.21 14.03
N PRO A 502 3.52 -29.13 14.83
CA PRO A 502 4.69 -28.25 14.84
C PRO A 502 5.99 -29.03 15.10
N LEU A 503 7.12 -28.46 14.67
CA LEU A 503 8.43 -28.96 15.09
C LEU A 503 8.54 -28.97 16.61
N SER A 504 9.43 -29.83 17.17
CA SER A 504 9.77 -29.70 18.59
C SER A 504 10.63 -28.45 18.82
N PRO A 505 10.66 -27.90 20.05
CA PRO A 505 11.53 -26.77 20.38
C PRO A 505 13.00 -27.02 20.01
N GLU A 506 13.50 -28.23 20.25
CA GLU A 506 14.87 -28.63 19.96
C GLU A 506 15.13 -28.67 18.45
N THR A 507 14.15 -29.17 17.68
CA THR A 507 14.27 -29.25 16.19
C THR A 507 14.21 -27.86 15.59
N SER A 508 13.34 -26.96 16.09
CA SER A 508 13.30 -25.56 15.67
C SER A 508 14.60 -24.85 15.96
N LYS A 509 15.12 -24.99 17.20
CA LYS A 509 16.40 -24.39 17.58
C LYS A 509 17.55 -24.91 16.72
N LEU A 510 17.61 -26.23 16.45
CA LEU A 510 18.60 -26.83 15.56
C LEU A 510 18.56 -26.19 14.16
N MET A 511 17.35 -25.94 13.61
CA MET A 511 17.17 -25.27 12.32
C MET A 511 17.77 -23.86 12.33
N GLY A 512 17.49 -23.08 13.35
CA GLY A 512 18.03 -21.74 13.51
C GLY A 512 19.55 -21.71 13.65
N ASP A 513 20.08 -22.64 14.44
CA ASP A 513 21.54 -22.74 14.69
C ASP A 513 22.30 -23.16 13.43
N VAL A 514 21.77 -24.14 12.65
CA VAL A 514 22.42 -24.66 11.45
C VAL A 514 22.31 -23.69 10.28
N TYR A 515 21.13 -23.11 10.06
CA TYR A 515 20.88 -22.24 8.91
C TYR A 515 21.08 -20.75 9.20
N GLY A 516 21.24 -20.37 10.46
CA GLY A 516 21.53 -18.99 10.85
C GLY A 516 20.37 -18.01 10.66
N PHE A 517 19.13 -18.47 10.61
CA PHE A 517 17.96 -17.68 10.24
C PHE A 517 17.69 -16.46 11.15
N THR A 518 18.02 -16.53 12.45
CA THR A 518 17.90 -15.38 13.36
C THR A 518 18.84 -14.24 13.02
N LYS A 519 19.90 -14.52 12.28
CA LYS A 519 20.93 -13.55 11.87
C LYS A 519 20.75 -13.08 10.42
N SER A 520 19.71 -13.56 9.74
CA SER A 520 19.42 -13.14 8.36
C SER A 520 19.14 -11.63 8.30
N GLU A 521 19.81 -10.93 7.39
CA GLU A 521 19.54 -9.52 7.10
C GLU A 521 18.22 -9.35 6.34
N ASN A 522 17.80 -10.38 5.60
CA ASN A 522 16.50 -10.39 4.97
C ASN A 522 15.39 -10.64 6.01
N ILE A 523 14.59 -9.59 6.26
CA ILE A 523 13.54 -9.60 7.30
C ILE A 523 12.43 -10.61 7.00
N GLU A 524 12.15 -10.91 5.73
CA GLU A 524 11.16 -11.93 5.36
C GLU A 524 11.56 -13.28 5.95
N VAL A 525 12.83 -13.64 5.86
CA VAL A 525 13.36 -14.92 6.40
C VAL A 525 13.38 -14.91 7.93
N SER A 526 13.99 -13.89 8.56
CA SER A 526 14.12 -13.86 10.02
C SER A 526 12.76 -13.76 10.73
N ASN A 527 11.82 -13.02 10.18
CA ASN A 527 10.44 -12.92 10.69
C ASN A 527 9.71 -14.28 10.65
N LEU A 528 9.78 -14.99 9.52
CA LEU A 528 9.10 -16.30 9.39
C LEU A 528 9.75 -17.34 10.29
N TYR A 529 11.08 -17.33 10.42
CA TYR A 529 11.73 -18.23 11.36
C TYR A 529 11.31 -17.97 12.82
N CYS A 530 11.21 -16.70 13.23
CA CYS A 530 10.66 -16.36 14.55
C CYS A 530 9.24 -16.95 14.75
N GLN A 531 8.39 -16.89 13.72
CA GLN A 531 7.05 -17.47 13.79
C GLN A 531 7.08 -19.00 13.88
N VAL A 532 7.97 -19.67 13.12
CA VAL A 532 8.18 -21.14 13.21
C VAL A 532 8.61 -21.52 14.63
N GLY A 533 9.59 -20.82 15.20
CA GLY A 533 10.06 -21.04 16.57
C GLY A 533 8.97 -20.84 17.61
N MET A 534 8.19 -19.76 17.48
CA MET A 534 7.06 -19.53 18.39
C MET A 534 6.01 -20.64 18.28
N LYS A 535 5.68 -21.12 17.07
CA LYS A 535 4.75 -22.23 16.85
C LYS A 535 5.28 -23.54 17.45
N ALA A 536 6.62 -23.74 17.43
CA ALA A 536 7.30 -24.88 18.02
C ALA A 536 7.43 -24.83 19.56
N GLY A 537 7.14 -23.70 20.19
CA GLY A 537 7.41 -23.46 21.61
C GLY A 537 8.89 -23.30 21.95
N ASP A 538 9.68 -22.83 20.98
CA ASP A 538 11.12 -22.56 21.13
C ASP A 538 11.34 -21.18 21.74
N ASP A 539 11.70 -21.15 23.02
CA ASP A 539 11.92 -19.89 23.76
C ASP A 539 13.12 -19.08 23.23
N SER A 540 14.03 -19.71 22.46
CA SER A 540 15.22 -19.03 21.92
C SER A 540 14.88 -17.94 20.89
N VAL A 541 13.65 -17.96 20.31
CA VAL A 541 13.21 -16.94 19.35
C VAL A 541 12.50 -15.75 20.02
N ILE A 542 12.23 -15.79 21.33
CA ILE A 542 11.49 -14.71 22.03
C ILE A 542 12.29 -13.41 21.99
N GLU A 543 13.57 -13.44 22.37
CA GLU A 543 14.44 -12.25 22.37
C GLU A 543 14.62 -11.69 20.95
N PRO A 544 15.02 -12.49 19.91
CA PRO A 544 15.04 -12.04 18.53
C PRO A 544 13.72 -11.42 18.05
N THR A 545 12.58 -12.00 18.44
CA THR A 545 11.25 -11.46 18.08
C THR A 545 11.03 -10.07 18.71
N THR A 546 11.36 -9.88 19.97
CA THR A 546 11.19 -8.58 20.66
C THR A 546 12.12 -7.51 20.11
N GLU A 547 13.37 -7.88 19.73
CA GLU A 547 14.31 -6.99 19.05
C GLU A 547 13.80 -6.58 17.66
N LEU A 548 13.27 -7.55 16.88
CA LEU A 548 12.73 -7.30 15.56
C LEU A 548 11.54 -6.34 15.64
N LEU A 549 10.61 -6.53 16.59
CA LEU A 549 9.47 -5.65 16.85
C LEU A 549 9.90 -4.21 17.21
N GLY A 550 11.10 -4.01 17.77
CA GLY A 550 11.66 -2.69 18.07
C GLY A 550 12.33 -2.00 16.88
N ARG A 551 12.51 -2.69 15.75
CA ARG A 551 13.25 -2.19 14.57
C ARG A 551 12.41 -2.02 13.32
N ILE A 552 11.22 -2.63 13.25
CA ILE A 552 10.35 -2.64 12.09
C ILE A 552 8.96 -2.14 12.43
N GLY A 553 8.33 -1.38 11.52
CA GLY A 553 6.96 -0.91 11.65
C GLY A 553 6.01 -1.49 10.61
N ARG A 554 6.50 -2.27 9.63
CA ARG A 554 5.69 -2.87 8.57
C ARG A 554 4.70 -3.86 9.16
N MET A 555 3.40 -3.60 8.99
CA MET A 555 2.31 -4.38 9.60
C MET A 555 2.30 -5.86 9.19
N LYS A 556 2.78 -6.16 7.96
CA LYS A 556 2.97 -7.54 7.48
C LYS A 556 3.76 -8.40 8.48
N PHE A 557 4.75 -7.81 9.17
CA PHE A 557 5.58 -8.49 10.16
C PHE A 557 5.09 -8.26 11.58
N VAL A 558 4.84 -7.00 11.92
CA VAL A 558 4.55 -6.58 13.29
C VAL A 558 3.30 -7.29 13.85
N ARG A 559 2.22 -7.33 13.09
CA ARG A 559 0.95 -7.92 13.55
C ARG A 559 1.04 -9.43 13.79
N PRO A 560 1.53 -10.27 12.86
CA PRO A 560 1.71 -11.70 13.11
C PRO A 560 2.64 -11.99 14.28
N LEU A 561 3.75 -11.24 14.41
CA LEU A 561 4.68 -11.43 15.52
C LEU A 561 4.02 -11.15 16.87
N PHE A 562 3.28 -10.05 17.02
CA PHE A 562 2.53 -9.78 18.27
C PHE A 562 1.43 -10.81 18.52
N ARG A 563 0.68 -11.20 17.49
CA ARG A 563 -0.37 -12.23 17.61
C ARG A 563 0.18 -13.58 18.05
N ASN A 564 1.35 -13.98 17.56
CA ASN A 564 1.99 -15.23 17.96
C ASN A 564 2.67 -15.10 19.31
N LEU A 565 3.38 -14.01 19.58
CA LEU A 565 4.04 -13.77 20.85
C LEU A 565 3.05 -13.73 22.03
N GLN A 566 1.87 -13.11 21.85
CA GLN A 566 0.86 -13.11 22.93
C GLN A 566 0.27 -14.50 23.24
N LYS A 567 0.26 -15.43 22.26
CA LYS A 567 -0.22 -16.80 22.48
C LYS A 567 0.73 -17.60 23.35
N ILE A 568 2.05 -17.38 23.17
CA ILE A 568 3.07 -18.14 23.90
C ILE A 568 3.55 -17.43 25.17
N ASN A 569 3.64 -16.09 25.14
CA ASN A 569 4.09 -15.29 26.28
C ASN A 569 3.42 -13.90 26.28
N ARG A 570 2.16 -13.85 26.71
CA ARG A 570 1.39 -12.60 26.77
C ARG A 570 2.06 -11.48 27.59
N PRO A 571 2.65 -11.73 28.76
CA PRO A 571 3.37 -10.69 29.51
C PRO A 571 4.48 -10.02 28.69
N VAL A 572 5.30 -10.81 27.97
CA VAL A 572 6.36 -10.29 27.09
C VAL A 572 5.77 -9.50 25.94
N ALA A 573 4.70 -9.99 25.31
CA ALA A 573 4.04 -9.28 24.21
C ALA A 573 3.56 -7.89 24.65
N LEU A 574 2.89 -7.79 25.80
CA LEU A 574 2.39 -6.53 26.35
C LEU A 574 3.53 -5.57 26.74
N ALA A 575 4.58 -6.09 27.39
CA ALA A 575 5.76 -5.29 27.74
C ALA A 575 6.50 -4.76 26.50
N THR A 576 6.62 -5.58 25.46
CA THR A 576 7.21 -5.19 24.17
C THR A 576 6.38 -4.12 23.48
N PHE A 577 5.07 -4.28 23.46
CA PHE A 577 4.18 -3.26 22.87
C PHE A 577 4.28 -1.94 23.64
N GLU A 578 4.19 -1.96 24.96
CA GLU A 578 4.30 -0.73 25.78
C GLU A 578 5.64 -0.01 25.56
N LYS A 579 6.73 -0.78 25.40
CA LYS A 579 8.07 -0.24 25.12
C LYS A 579 8.17 0.45 23.76
N TYR A 580 7.49 -0.07 22.72
CA TYR A 580 7.68 0.35 21.34
C TYR A 580 6.46 1.01 20.69
N LYS A 581 5.32 1.14 21.39
CA LYS A 581 4.06 1.69 20.83
C LYS A 581 4.20 3.07 20.17
N ASP A 582 5.08 3.92 20.70
CA ASP A 582 5.31 5.26 20.18
C ASP A 582 6.30 5.30 18.99
N PHE A 583 6.94 4.17 18.70
CA PHE A 583 7.73 3.99 17.48
C PHE A 583 6.83 3.71 16.27
N TYR A 584 5.70 3.02 16.46
CA TYR A 584 4.82 2.63 15.37
C TYR A 584 4.02 3.80 14.80
N HIS A 585 3.74 3.75 13.51
CA HIS A 585 2.78 4.64 12.87
C HIS A 585 1.40 4.51 13.55
N PRO A 586 0.59 5.59 13.68
CA PRO A 586 -0.73 5.54 14.31
C PRO A 586 -1.63 4.41 13.79
N ILE A 587 -1.64 4.16 12.48
CA ILE A 587 -2.39 3.04 11.86
C ILE A 587 -1.90 1.69 12.40
N CYS A 588 -0.59 1.45 12.35
CA CYS A 588 0.00 0.20 12.84
C CYS A 588 -0.27 -0.01 14.33
N ARG A 589 -0.06 1.05 15.14
CA ARG A 589 -0.35 1.03 16.58
C ARG A 589 -1.80 0.65 16.85
N GLY A 590 -2.77 1.30 16.19
CA GLY A 590 -4.19 1.01 16.36
C GLY A 590 -4.55 -0.43 16.01
N MET A 591 -3.97 -0.96 14.91
CA MET A 591 -4.19 -2.35 14.50
C MET A 591 -3.58 -3.36 15.48
N VAL A 592 -2.39 -3.09 16.03
CA VAL A 592 -1.78 -3.93 17.07
C VAL A 592 -2.56 -3.86 18.38
N GLU A 593 -3.08 -2.70 18.76
CA GLU A 593 -3.98 -2.56 19.92
C GLU A 593 -5.22 -3.44 19.77
N LYS A 594 -5.86 -3.44 18.58
CA LYS A 594 -6.99 -4.34 18.28
C LYS A 594 -6.58 -5.83 18.39
N ASP A 595 -5.41 -6.19 17.85
CA ASP A 595 -4.90 -7.58 17.92
C ASP A 595 -4.61 -8.05 19.37
N LEU A 596 -4.10 -7.17 20.25
CA LEU A 596 -3.72 -7.52 21.62
C LEU A 596 -4.86 -7.43 22.64
N PHE A 597 -5.77 -6.47 22.46
CA PHE A 597 -6.79 -6.13 23.46
C PHE A 597 -8.22 -6.39 23.00
N GLY A 598 -8.44 -6.76 21.72
CA GLY A 598 -9.76 -6.86 21.09
C GLY A 598 -10.34 -5.49 20.69
N LYS A 599 -11.50 -5.49 20.02
CA LYS A 599 -12.20 -4.24 19.74
C LYS A 599 -12.58 -3.58 21.07
N LYS A 600 -12.18 -2.33 21.26
CA LYS A 600 -12.81 -1.50 22.29
C LYS A 600 -14.24 -1.25 21.82
N ASP A 601 -15.23 -1.77 22.51
CA ASP A 601 -16.61 -1.32 22.35
C ASP A 601 -16.64 0.19 22.66
N ASN A 602 -16.82 1.00 21.65
CA ASN A 602 -17.04 2.44 21.77
C ASN A 602 -18.53 2.71 21.84
#